data_bb6d09e53d1747abda50bfadff2c7a1e
#
_entry.id   bb6d09e53d1747abda50bfadff2c7a1e
#
_cell.length_a   1.000
_cell.length_b   1.000
_cell.length_c   1.000
_cell.angle_alpha   90.00
_cell.angle_beta   90.00
_cell.angle_gamma   90.00
#
_symmetry.space_group_name_H-M   'P 1'
#
loop_
_entity.id
_entity.type
_entity.pdbx_description
1 polymer ?
#
loop_
_entity_poly.entity_id
_entity_poly.type
_entity_poly.pdbx_seq_one_letter_code
_entity_poly.pdbx_strand_id
1 'polypeptide(L)'
;MATRSTVRYTKHRQRAAVRRRRIVLLLVLATALVVVGGAMAWPRGEDPASSKVALVSAKAKANDKAQDNGSAQQPADEGEAAAVAAAGDGAAGGDVPVDPSQILPDSEPSPQAKAAIATALANGRPPQFIVSSFDGAADYRMYERWLKVADDVGARFTFFVSGIYMLLPEKKDAYQPPQAPRGFSNLGGYAELAGPKSAAENLVDNVADFNTARALGHEIGSHYVSHLCEQSDAWSSAEWVSEQSQWEQFMLNPAGVNGLSNIPTPIYTKQDFHGGRTPCLSGNKPLLYDAMKQVGFEYDASQAGILGAWPTKQQGLWNFALPSIKRVGSKYDTMAMDYNFYVNHGQAETQAQADEFEQTTYQSYMNAINSLYRGNRAPYITGSHFANWNKGAYMNALERTLRDACTRPETACVNFITLARWLDEQTPAQLKKWNAGTFKQS
;
A
#
# COMPACT_ATOMS: atom_id res chain seq x y z
N MET A 1 58.74 -20.02 12.72
CA MET A 1 57.99 -21.28 12.83
C MET A 1 56.51 -21.01 12.92
N ALA A 2 55.84 -20.77 11.79
CA ALA A 2 54.39 -20.58 11.75
C ALA A 2 53.87 -20.95 10.36
N THR A 3 53.80 -22.24 10.01
CA THR A 3 53.36 -22.66 8.66
C THR A 3 52.64 -24.01 8.61
N ARG A 4 52.30 -24.65 9.72
CA ARG A 4 51.57 -25.94 9.68
C ARG A 4 50.09 -25.87 10.10
N SER A 5 49.63 -24.82 10.71
CA SER A 5 48.24 -24.71 11.20
C SER A 5 47.26 -24.14 10.15
N THR A 6 47.70 -23.20 9.32
CA THR A 6 46.87 -22.54 8.30
C THR A 6 46.51 -23.44 7.11
N VAL A 7 47.34 -24.38 6.74
CA VAL A 7 47.09 -25.29 5.60
C VAL A 7 46.06 -26.37 5.94
N ARG A 8 45.89 -26.73 7.21
CA ARG A 8 44.84 -27.72 7.62
C ARG A 8 43.44 -27.08 7.65
N TYR A 9 43.34 -25.81 7.98
CA TYR A 9 42.06 -25.10 8.05
C TYR A 9 41.45 -24.84 6.67
N THR A 10 42.27 -24.51 5.68
CA THR A 10 41.81 -24.28 4.28
C THR A 10 41.41 -25.58 3.60
N LYS A 11 42.05 -26.72 3.82
CA LYS A 11 41.64 -28.02 3.28
C LYS A 11 40.32 -28.54 3.85
N HIS A 12 39.97 -28.20 5.09
CA HIS A 12 38.70 -28.61 5.72
C HIS A 12 37.53 -27.80 5.15
N ARG A 13 37.70 -26.51 4.89
CA ARG A 13 36.67 -25.64 4.25
C ARG A 13 36.38 -26.03 2.79
N GLN A 14 37.41 -26.36 2.03
CA GLN A 14 37.23 -26.81 0.65
C GLN A 14 36.49 -28.17 0.57
N ARG A 15 36.73 -29.10 1.48
CA ARG A 15 35.99 -30.37 1.52
C ARG A 15 34.55 -30.22 1.94
N ALA A 16 34.22 -29.29 2.83
CA ALA A 16 32.85 -28.96 3.23
C ALA A 16 32.05 -28.28 2.08
N ALA A 17 32.67 -27.41 1.32
CA ALA A 17 32.05 -26.74 0.16
C ALA A 17 31.75 -27.74 -0.97
N VAL A 18 32.66 -28.67 -1.26
CA VAL A 18 32.45 -29.71 -2.29
C VAL A 18 31.34 -30.70 -1.86
N ARG A 19 31.25 -31.03 -0.57
CA ARG A 19 30.19 -31.91 -0.05
C ARG A 19 28.80 -31.27 -0.12
N ARG A 20 28.68 -29.95 0.18
CA ARG A 20 27.43 -29.18 0.02
C ARG A 20 27.00 -29.12 -1.44
N ARG A 21 27.91 -28.87 -2.38
CA ARG A 21 27.59 -28.85 -3.83
C ARG A 21 27.09 -30.22 -4.34
N ARG A 22 27.60 -31.32 -3.85
CA ARG A 22 27.14 -32.67 -4.22
C ARG A 22 25.75 -32.99 -3.66
N ILE A 23 25.43 -32.55 -2.44
CA ILE A 23 24.11 -32.76 -1.83
C ILE A 23 23.03 -31.93 -2.58
N VAL A 24 23.34 -30.70 -2.97
CA VAL A 24 22.43 -29.87 -3.76
C VAL A 24 22.20 -30.46 -5.15
N LEU A 25 23.24 -30.99 -5.80
CA LEU A 25 23.11 -31.63 -7.12
C LEU A 25 22.28 -32.92 -7.07
N LEU A 26 22.38 -33.71 -6.00
CA LEU A 26 21.58 -34.90 -5.81
C LEU A 26 20.11 -34.62 -5.50
N LEU A 27 19.83 -33.54 -4.79
CA LEU A 27 18.47 -33.08 -4.54
C LEU A 27 17.80 -32.56 -5.82
N VAL A 28 18.51 -31.85 -6.68
CA VAL A 28 17.99 -31.37 -7.98
C VAL A 28 17.72 -32.53 -8.93
N LEU A 29 18.54 -33.58 -8.93
CA LEU A 29 18.33 -34.80 -9.74
C LEU A 29 17.17 -35.66 -9.23
N ALA A 30 16.92 -35.69 -7.92
CA ALA A 30 15.78 -36.40 -7.35
C ALA A 30 14.44 -35.74 -7.66
N THR A 31 14.39 -34.41 -7.69
CA THR A 31 13.19 -33.67 -8.10
C THR A 31 12.89 -33.80 -9.60
N ALA A 32 13.89 -33.89 -10.46
CA ALA A 32 13.71 -34.11 -11.90
C ALA A 32 13.14 -35.50 -12.23
N LEU A 33 13.48 -36.52 -11.46
CA LEU A 33 12.97 -37.89 -11.66
C LEU A 33 11.51 -38.10 -11.23
N VAL A 34 11.00 -37.30 -10.30
CA VAL A 34 9.59 -37.34 -9.87
C VAL A 34 8.66 -36.69 -10.91
N VAL A 35 9.15 -35.73 -11.70
CA VAL A 35 8.35 -35.03 -12.71
C VAL A 35 8.21 -35.86 -14.00
N VAL A 36 9.12 -36.80 -14.30
CA VAL A 36 9.09 -37.63 -15.51
C VAL A 36 8.31 -38.93 -15.33
N GLY A 37 8.11 -39.40 -14.08
CA GLY A 37 7.42 -40.66 -13.77
C GLY A 37 5.89 -40.59 -13.63
N GLY A 38 5.27 -39.39 -13.74
CA GLY A 38 3.86 -39.16 -13.49
C GLY A 38 2.91 -39.09 -14.70
N ALA A 39 3.41 -39.38 -15.90
CA ALA A 39 2.64 -39.20 -17.13
C ALA A 39 2.30 -40.54 -17.80
N MET A 40 1.56 -41.44 -17.13
CA MET A 40 0.79 -42.53 -17.78
C MET A 40 -0.27 -43.07 -16.84
N ALA A 41 -1.52 -42.64 -17.03
CA ALA A 41 -2.76 -43.41 -16.90
C ALA A 41 -3.99 -42.50 -16.93
N TRP A 42 -4.76 -42.54 -18.01
CA TRP A 42 -6.15 -42.06 -18.05
C TRP A 42 -7.08 -43.25 -17.97
N PRO A 43 -8.31 -43.15 -17.38
CA PRO A 43 -9.44 -42.87 -18.21
C PRO A 43 -10.49 -41.88 -17.65
N ARG A 44 -11.34 -41.41 -18.56
CA ARG A 44 -12.41 -40.42 -18.57
C ARG A 44 -13.49 -40.57 -17.49
N GLY A 45 -13.99 -39.42 -17.03
CA GLY A 45 -15.30 -39.24 -16.34
C GLY A 45 -15.56 -37.76 -16.14
N GLU A 46 -16.66 -37.30 -16.72
CA GLU A 46 -17.14 -35.91 -16.77
C GLU A 46 -17.52 -35.40 -15.37
N ASP A 47 -17.22 -34.13 -15.00
CA ASP A 47 -18.14 -33.00 -14.86
C ASP A 47 -17.50 -31.75 -14.21
N PRO A 48 -18.12 -30.55 -14.22
CA PRO A 48 -17.44 -29.31 -14.49
C PRO A 48 -17.24 -28.39 -13.25
N ALA A 49 -16.41 -27.37 -13.49
CA ALA A 49 -16.28 -26.14 -12.70
C ALA A 49 -15.57 -26.22 -11.33
N SER A 50 -14.26 -26.14 -11.38
CA SER A 50 -13.50 -25.32 -10.45
C SER A 50 -12.26 -24.75 -11.14
N SER A 51 -12.34 -23.51 -11.59
CA SER A 51 -11.20 -22.78 -12.13
C SER A 51 -10.20 -22.50 -10.98
N LYS A 52 -9.17 -23.33 -10.92
CA LYS A 52 -7.95 -23.02 -10.16
C LYS A 52 -7.22 -21.91 -10.90
N VAL A 53 -7.34 -20.69 -10.41
CA VAL A 53 -6.44 -19.60 -10.80
C VAL A 53 -5.06 -19.95 -10.26
N ALA A 54 -4.17 -20.38 -11.15
CA ALA A 54 -2.77 -20.54 -10.82
C ALA A 54 -2.18 -19.15 -10.52
N LEU A 55 -1.76 -18.93 -9.28
CA LEU A 55 -0.88 -17.81 -8.95
C LEU A 55 0.43 -18.01 -9.71
N VAL A 56 0.60 -17.29 -10.81
CA VAL A 56 1.91 -17.14 -11.43
C VAL A 56 2.68 -16.12 -10.61
N SER A 57 3.42 -16.62 -9.63
CA SER A 57 4.52 -15.88 -9.03
C SER A 57 5.56 -15.69 -10.13
N ALA A 58 5.62 -14.50 -10.71
CA ALA A 58 6.67 -14.15 -11.65
C ALA A 58 7.99 -14.00 -10.87
N LYS A 59 8.74 -15.08 -10.74
CA LYS A 59 10.17 -15.01 -10.43
C LYS A 59 10.84 -14.35 -11.61
N ALA A 60 11.09 -13.05 -11.52
CA ALA A 60 12.04 -12.39 -12.37
C ALA A 60 13.42 -13.03 -12.11
N LYS A 61 14.01 -13.63 -13.13
CA LYS A 61 15.42 -13.99 -13.13
C LYS A 61 16.22 -12.70 -13.12
N ALA A 62 16.63 -12.27 -11.95
CA ALA A 62 17.72 -11.32 -11.83
C ALA A 62 19.03 -12.08 -12.08
N ASN A 63 19.83 -11.58 -13.01
CA ASN A 63 21.18 -12.07 -13.25
C ASN A 63 22.01 -11.94 -11.97
N ASP A 64 22.58 -13.07 -11.56
CA ASP A 64 23.62 -13.15 -10.54
C ASP A 64 24.81 -12.29 -10.91
N LYS A 65 24.91 -11.12 -10.27
CA LYS A 65 26.19 -10.49 -9.89
C LYS A 65 25.89 -9.32 -8.93
N ALA A 66 25.84 -9.64 -7.67
CA ALA A 66 26.39 -8.84 -6.58
C ALA A 66 26.07 -9.55 -5.28
N GLN A 67 27.09 -10.15 -4.71
CA GLN A 67 27.12 -10.53 -3.32
C GLN A 67 27.16 -9.27 -2.47
N ASP A 68 26.46 -9.41 -1.40
CA ASP A 68 26.81 -8.93 -0.06
C ASP A 68 26.04 -7.72 0.45
N ASN A 69 25.39 -8.01 1.55
CA ASN A 69 24.99 -7.13 2.66
C ASN A 69 24.18 -5.88 2.37
N GLY A 70 23.02 -5.90 2.95
CA GLY A 70 22.48 -4.64 3.40
C GLY A 70 21.09 -4.39 2.88
N SER A 71 20.29 -4.06 3.85
CA SER A 71 19.11 -3.23 3.77
C SER A 71 18.94 -2.55 2.41
N ALA A 72 17.80 -2.74 1.80
CA ALA A 72 17.37 -1.89 0.69
C ALA A 72 17.17 -0.46 1.23
N GLN A 73 18.28 0.26 1.35
CA GLN A 73 18.26 1.70 1.43
C GLN A 73 17.68 2.21 0.12
N GLN A 74 16.69 3.10 0.21
CA GLN A 74 16.37 3.99 -0.89
C GLN A 74 17.69 4.64 -1.36
N PRO A 75 18.01 4.66 -2.66
CA PRO A 75 19.16 5.41 -3.12
C PRO A 75 18.94 6.87 -2.75
N ALA A 76 19.79 7.41 -1.91
CA ALA A 76 19.93 8.84 -1.76
C ALA A 76 20.45 9.38 -3.11
N ASP A 77 19.60 10.13 -3.80
CA ASP A 77 20.00 10.85 -5.01
C ASP A 77 20.76 12.10 -4.60
N GLU A 78 22.09 12.00 -4.59
CA GLU A 78 22.99 13.17 -4.63
C GLU A 78 23.08 13.61 -6.10
N GLY A 79 22.26 14.58 -6.49
CA GLY A 79 22.31 15.11 -7.85
C GLY A 79 21.49 16.38 -8.05
N GLU A 80 22.15 17.52 -7.90
CA GLU A 80 21.81 18.84 -8.46
C GLU A 80 20.47 19.49 -8.09
N ALA A 81 20.57 20.36 -7.08
CA ALA A 81 19.70 21.51 -6.93
C ALA A 81 19.81 22.43 -8.17
N ALA A 82 18.91 22.28 -9.11
CA ALA A 82 18.64 23.28 -10.13
C ALA A 82 17.32 23.97 -9.82
N ALA A 83 17.45 25.22 -9.48
CA ALA A 83 16.50 26.27 -9.24
C ALA A 83 15.13 26.08 -9.92
N VAL A 84 14.07 26.01 -9.11
CA VAL A 84 12.83 26.72 -9.41
C VAL A 84 12.65 27.75 -8.30
N ALA A 85 12.96 28.99 -8.65
CA ALA A 85 12.75 30.15 -7.82
C ALA A 85 11.27 30.56 -7.92
N ALA A 86 10.79 31.02 -6.75
CA ALA A 86 9.66 31.90 -6.52
C ALA A 86 8.24 31.32 -6.59
N ALA A 87 7.68 31.11 -5.41
CA ALA A 87 6.54 31.91 -4.97
C ALA A 87 6.19 31.61 -3.51
N GLY A 88 6.20 32.63 -2.68
CA GLY A 88 5.39 32.68 -1.47
C GLY A 88 6.06 32.16 -0.20
N ASP A 89 6.48 33.10 0.65
CA ASP A 89 6.57 32.91 2.08
C ASP A 89 5.26 32.33 2.63
N GLY A 90 5.18 30.99 2.69
CA GLY A 90 4.19 30.27 3.43
C GLY A 90 4.64 30.24 4.87
N ALA A 91 3.93 30.93 5.73
CA ALA A 91 4.12 30.92 7.16
C ALA A 91 4.28 29.48 7.68
N ALA A 92 5.30 29.26 8.50
CA ALA A 92 5.45 28.08 9.32
C ALA A 92 4.08 27.76 9.94
N GLY A 93 3.59 26.50 9.73
CA GLY A 93 2.35 26.01 10.31
C GLY A 93 2.45 26.06 11.83
N GLY A 94 2.02 27.18 12.40
CA GLY A 94 1.75 27.26 13.81
C GLY A 94 0.50 26.44 14.09
N ASP A 95 0.48 25.73 15.21
CA ASP A 95 -0.68 25.05 15.77
C ASP A 95 -1.92 25.97 15.67
N VAL A 96 -2.70 25.82 14.60
CA VAL A 96 -4.07 26.30 14.61
C VAL A 96 -4.84 25.20 15.34
N PRO A 97 -5.34 25.45 16.56
CA PRO A 97 -6.15 24.46 17.26
C PRO A 97 -7.33 24.13 16.33
N VAL A 98 -7.40 22.89 15.85
CA VAL A 98 -8.55 22.43 15.09
C VAL A 98 -9.75 22.44 16.02
N ASP A 99 -10.73 23.27 15.73
CA ASP A 99 -11.99 23.30 16.47
C ASP A 99 -12.66 21.92 16.31
N PRO A 100 -12.90 21.18 17.41
CA PRO A 100 -13.54 19.86 17.33
C PRO A 100 -14.88 19.86 16.58
N SER A 101 -15.59 21.00 16.54
CA SER A 101 -16.84 21.14 15.80
C SER A 101 -16.64 21.22 14.27
N GLN A 102 -15.41 21.39 13.81
CA GLN A 102 -15.04 21.47 12.40
C GLN A 102 -14.42 20.17 11.85
N ILE A 103 -14.26 19.15 12.70
CA ILE A 103 -13.77 17.85 12.25
C ILE A 103 -14.85 17.15 11.44
N LEU A 104 -14.56 16.93 10.16
CA LEU A 104 -15.48 16.23 9.27
C LEU A 104 -15.44 14.72 9.56
N PRO A 105 -16.60 14.02 9.51
CA PRO A 105 -16.61 12.56 9.58
C PRO A 105 -15.80 11.95 8.43
N ASP A 106 -14.87 11.04 8.74
CA ASP A 106 -14.07 10.35 7.73
C ASP A 106 -14.86 9.28 6.97
N SER A 107 -15.94 8.78 7.57
CA SER A 107 -16.86 7.80 6.96
C SER A 107 -17.92 8.44 6.04
N GLU A 108 -17.93 9.77 5.89
CA GLU A 108 -18.84 10.46 5.01
C GLU A 108 -18.15 10.94 3.72
N PRO A 109 -18.80 10.77 2.54
CA PRO A 109 -18.28 11.32 1.30
C PRO A 109 -18.28 12.84 1.32
N SER A 110 -17.38 13.47 0.56
CA SER A 110 -17.40 14.92 0.33
C SER A 110 -18.73 15.38 -0.30
N PRO A 111 -19.06 16.66 -0.23
CA PRO A 111 -20.27 17.18 -0.90
C PRO A 111 -20.34 16.83 -2.39
N GLN A 112 -19.20 16.88 -3.09
CA GLN A 112 -19.10 16.51 -4.51
C GLN A 112 -19.34 15.01 -4.71
N ALA A 113 -18.74 14.15 -3.91
CA ALA A 113 -18.95 12.71 -3.96
C ALA A 113 -20.40 12.34 -3.62
N LYS A 114 -21.03 12.99 -2.61
CA LYS A 114 -22.46 12.83 -2.31
C LYS A 114 -23.35 13.15 -3.51
N ALA A 115 -23.08 14.25 -4.20
CA ALA A 115 -23.83 14.64 -5.39
C ALA A 115 -23.66 13.62 -6.53
N ALA A 116 -22.46 13.13 -6.75
CA ALA A 116 -22.18 12.10 -7.77
C ALA A 116 -22.89 10.78 -7.46
N ILE A 117 -22.89 10.33 -6.19
CA ILE A 117 -23.63 9.15 -5.72
C ILE A 117 -25.14 9.32 -5.98
N ALA A 118 -25.71 10.45 -5.57
CA ALA A 118 -27.13 10.73 -5.76
C ALA A 118 -27.51 10.74 -7.26
N THR A 119 -26.68 11.35 -8.10
CA THR A 119 -26.88 11.38 -9.56
C THR A 119 -26.88 9.98 -10.17
N ALA A 120 -25.91 9.14 -9.78
CA ALA A 120 -25.83 7.77 -10.28
C ALA A 120 -27.06 6.94 -9.90
N LEU A 121 -27.47 7.02 -8.63
CA LEU A 121 -28.65 6.28 -8.13
C LEU A 121 -29.94 6.76 -8.77
N ALA A 122 -30.11 8.06 -8.99
CA ALA A 122 -31.25 8.63 -9.72
C ALA A 122 -31.34 8.12 -11.17
N ASN A 123 -30.19 7.83 -11.78
CA ASN A 123 -30.09 7.23 -13.10
C ASN A 123 -30.19 5.69 -13.08
N GLY A 124 -30.51 5.08 -11.95
CA GLY A 124 -30.65 3.62 -11.80
C GLY A 124 -29.34 2.85 -11.88
N ARG A 125 -28.20 3.49 -11.67
CA ARG A 125 -26.85 2.94 -11.77
C ARG A 125 -26.12 3.04 -10.44
N PRO A 126 -25.17 2.12 -10.14
CA PRO A 126 -24.25 2.36 -9.03
C PRO A 126 -23.29 3.51 -9.39
N PRO A 127 -22.81 4.31 -8.41
CA PRO A 127 -21.76 5.27 -8.65
C PRO A 127 -20.46 4.56 -9.05
N GLN A 128 -19.62 5.22 -9.84
CA GLN A 128 -18.26 4.77 -10.04
C GLN A 128 -17.41 5.26 -8.87
N PHE A 129 -17.12 4.39 -7.94
CA PHE A 129 -16.18 4.70 -6.87
C PHE A 129 -14.74 4.63 -7.37
N ILE A 130 -13.94 5.60 -6.94
CA ILE A 130 -12.48 5.60 -7.03
C ILE A 130 -11.95 5.74 -5.60
N VAL A 131 -11.14 4.78 -5.17
CA VAL A 131 -10.52 4.75 -3.85
C VAL A 131 -9.02 4.78 -4.03
N SER A 132 -8.41 5.89 -3.61
CA SER A 132 -6.96 6.08 -3.64
C SER A 132 -6.40 6.08 -2.23
N SER A 133 -5.30 5.38 -2.05
CA SER A 133 -4.62 5.27 -0.76
C SER A 133 -3.11 5.42 -0.92
N PHE A 134 -2.46 5.78 0.19
CA PHE A 134 -1.02 5.99 0.24
C PHE A 134 -0.41 5.15 1.34
N ASP A 135 0.53 4.27 0.98
CA ASP A 135 1.20 3.37 1.90
C ASP A 135 2.48 4.04 2.46
N GLY A 136 2.74 3.86 3.76
CA GLY A 136 3.88 4.46 4.44
C GLY A 136 3.78 5.98 4.62
N ALA A 137 2.58 6.53 4.53
CA ALA A 137 2.30 7.96 4.46
C ALA A 137 2.82 8.76 5.67
N ALA A 138 4.02 9.33 5.56
CA ALA A 138 4.67 10.15 6.58
C ALA A 138 5.70 11.13 5.98
N ASP A 139 5.25 12.04 5.12
CA ASP A 139 6.07 13.12 4.54
C ASP A 139 5.20 14.37 4.36
N TYR A 140 5.50 15.44 5.11
CA TYR A 140 4.72 16.69 5.10
C TYR A 140 4.55 17.30 3.70
N ARG A 141 5.58 17.22 2.83
CA ARG A 141 5.54 17.76 1.47
C ARG A 141 4.51 17.03 0.61
N MET A 142 4.32 15.74 0.86
CA MET A 142 3.34 14.93 0.16
C MET A 142 1.92 15.19 0.67
N TYR A 143 1.75 15.46 1.98
CA TYR A 143 0.46 15.87 2.52
C TYR A 143 -0.01 17.17 1.90
N GLU A 144 0.83 18.21 1.83
CA GLU A 144 0.48 19.47 1.19
C GLU A 144 -0.03 19.26 -0.25
N ARG A 145 0.70 18.48 -1.05
CA ARG A 145 0.29 18.14 -2.42
C ARG A 145 -1.06 17.44 -2.47
N TRP A 146 -1.18 16.34 -1.72
CA TRP A 146 -2.34 15.46 -1.87
C TRP A 146 -3.60 16.01 -1.23
N LEU A 147 -3.49 16.76 -0.13
CA LEU A 147 -4.64 17.46 0.44
C LEU A 147 -5.17 18.54 -0.51
N LYS A 148 -4.26 19.25 -1.20
CA LYS A 148 -4.68 20.19 -2.25
C LYS A 148 -5.36 19.49 -3.42
N VAL A 149 -4.83 18.38 -3.91
CA VAL A 149 -5.46 17.59 -4.98
C VAL A 149 -6.85 17.12 -4.55
N ALA A 150 -6.97 16.63 -3.32
CA ALA A 150 -8.24 16.17 -2.76
C ALA A 150 -9.30 17.28 -2.73
N ASP A 151 -8.91 18.47 -2.28
CA ASP A 151 -9.80 19.65 -2.24
C ASP A 151 -10.24 20.06 -3.65
N ASP A 152 -9.29 20.16 -4.59
CA ASP A 152 -9.55 20.57 -5.98
C ASP A 152 -10.57 19.65 -6.69
N VAL A 153 -10.63 18.36 -6.34
CA VAL A 153 -11.48 17.36 -7.00
C VAL A 153 -12.57 16.76 -6.11
N GLY A 154 -12.71 17.27 -4.90
CA GLY A 154 -13.68 16.77 -3.92
C GLY A 154 -13.45 15.32 -3.48
N ALA A 155 -12.20 14.87 -3.44
CA ALA A 155 -11.85 13.50 -3.05
C ALA A 155 -11.63 13.37 -1.54
N ARG A 156 -11.70 12.12 -1.04
CA ARG A 156 -11.19 11.70 0.27
C ARG A 156 -10.25 10.52 0.07
N PHE A 157 -9.10 10.56 0.73
CA PHE A 157 -8.07 9.53 0.64
C PHE A 157 -7.95 8.75 1.93
N THR A 158 -7.34 7.55 1.85
CA THR A 158 -6.88 6.80 3.01
C THR A 158 -5.36 6.84 3.05
N PHE A 159 -4.80 7.29 4.17
CA PHE A 159 -3.38 7.29 4.44
C PHE A 159 -3.04 6.11 5.36
N PHE A 160 -2.44 5.06 4.81
CA PHE A 160 -1.97 3.91 5.57
C PHE A 160 -0.59 4.22 6.15
N VAL A 161 -0.56 4.58 7.42
CA VAL A 161 0.65 5.05 8.11
C VAL A 161 1.45 3.86 8.63
N SER A 162 2.76 3.82 8.33
CA SER A 162 3.70 2.91 8.99
C SER A 162 4.10 3.48 10.35
N GLY A 163 3.77 2.78 11.43
CA GLY A 163 3.95 3.27 12.80
C GLY A 163 5.41 3.55 13.19
N ILE A 164 6.38 2.95 12.46
CA ILE A 164 7.80 3.20 12.69
C ILE A 164 8.18 4.67 12.49
N TYR A 165 7.47 5.39 11.61
CA TYR A 165 7.70 6.82 11.39
C TYR A 165 7.23 7.71 12.53
N MET A 166 6.54 7.11 13.52
CA MET A 166 6.15 7.78 14.76
C MET A 166 7.18 7.62 15.89
N LEU A 167 8.33 7.00 15.61
CA LEU A 167 9.41 6.80 16.56
C LEU A 167 10.66 7.56 16.14
N LEU A 168 11.30 8.23 17.11
CA LEU A 168 12.66 8.74 16.93
C LEU A 168 13.65 7.57 16.85
N PRO A 169 14.78 7.70 16.12
CA PRO A 169 15.80 6.65 16.02
C PRO A 169 16.29 6.13 17.37
N GLU A 170 16.48 7.01 18.34
CA GLU A 170 16.89 6.67 19.72
C GLU A 170 15.77 6.02 20.54
N LYS A 171 14.53 6.04 20.06
CA LYS A 171 13.36 5.39 20.68
C LYS A 171 12.96 4.10 20.01
N LYS A 172 13.73 3.60 19.05
CA LYS A 172 13.44 2.37 18.30
C LYS A 172 13.11 1.17 19.21
N ASP A 173 13.76 1.08 20.36
CA ASP A 173 13.57 -0.01 21.32
C ASP A 173 12.21 0.05 22.07
N ALA A 174 11.39 1.08 21.83
CA ALA A 174 9.98 1.08 22.24
C ALA A 174 9.15 0.07 21.40
N TYR A 175 9.63 -0.29 20.21
CA TYR A 175 8.98 -1.26 19.34
C TYR A 175 9.55 -2.66 19.51
N GLN A 176 8.66 -3.64 19.73
CA GLN A 176 8.97 -5.06 19.80
C GLN A 176 8.22 -5.80 18.68
N PRO A 177 8.82 -5.96 17.50
CA PRO A 177 8.18 -6.71 16.42
C PRO A 177 7.98 -8.17 16.79
N PRO A 178 6.89 -8.81 16.32
CA PRO A 178 6.76 -10.25 16.43
C PRO A 178 7.90 -10.98 15.71
N GLN A 179 8.46 -12.00 16.35
CA GLN A 179 9.46 -12.91 15.78
C GLN A 179 10.74 -12.22 15.24
N ALA A 180 11.00 -10.98 15.64
CA ALA A 180 12.19 -10.24 15.21
C ALA A 180 12.85 -9.49 16.39
N PRO A 181 14.10 -9.07 16.27
CA PRO A 181 14.78 -8.30 17.32
C PRO A 181 14.06 -6.97 17.61
N ARG A 182 14.15 -6.53 18.87
CA ARG A 182 13.60 -5.24 19.29
C ARG A 182 14.12 -4.10 18.42
N GLY A 183 13.22 -3.20 18.02
CA GLY A 183 13.53 -2.07 17.15
C GLY A 183 13.85 -2.42 15.70
N PHE A 184 13.64 -3.67 15.26
CA PHE A 184 13.90 -4.06 13.88
C PHE A 184 12.78 -3.58 12.95
N SER A 185 13.17 -3.05 11.78
CA SER A 185 12.26 -2.64 10.70
C SER A 185 12.91 -2.89 9.35
N ASN A 186 12.11 -3.24 8.34
CA ASN A 186 12.55 -3.26 6.94
C ASN A 186 12.53 -1.86 6.29
N LEU A 187 11.86 -0.89 6.91
CA LEU A 187 11.99 0.52 6.55
C LEU A 187 13.23 1.05 7.25
N GLY A 188 14.23 1.47 6.51
CA GLY A 188 15.53 1.89 7.05
C GLY A 188 15.45 3.16 7.92
N GLY A 189 14.41 3.97 7.77
CA GLY A 189 14.20 5.22 8.48
C GLY A 189 13.09 5.13 9.51
N TYR A 190 13.32 5.69 10.67
CA TYR A 190 12.30 6.02 11.65
C TYR A 190 11.67 7.36 11.23
N ALA A 191 11.48 8.32 12.12
CA ALA A 191 11.07 9.67 11.72
C ALA A 191 12.10 10.42 10.86
N GLU A 192 13.21 9.77 10.49
CA GLU A 192 14.25 10.29 9.59
C GLU A 192 13.78 10.21 8.13
N LEU A 193 12.98 11.16 7.71
CA LEU A 193 12.64 11.30 6.31
C LEU A 193 13.69 12.13 5.57
N ALA A 194 13.86 11.87 4.29
CA ALA A 194 14.77 12.65 3.46
C ALA A 194 14.36 14.13 3.47
N GLY A 195 15.28 15.01 3.89
CA GLY A 195 15.05 16.44 3.93
C GLY A 195 15.94 17.15 4.94
N PRO A 196 15.81 18.47 5.05
CA PRO A 196 16.66 19.29 5.94
C PRO A 196 16.22 19.23 7.42
N LYS A 197 15.04 18.68 7.71
CA LYS A 197 14.48 18.63 9.06
C LYS A 197 15.05 17.46 9.86
N SER A 198 15.22 17.66 11.15
CA SER A 198 15.55 16.59 12.09
C SER A 198 14.40 15.59 12.24
N ALA A 199 14.69 14.39 12.77
CA ALA A 199 13.66 13.39 13.07
C ALA A 199 12.57 13.92 14.00
N ALA A 200 12.94 14.76 14.98
CA ALA A 200 11.98 15.37 15.89
C ALA A 200 11.06 16.39 15.19
N GLU A 201 11.58 17.20 14.26
CA GLU A 201 10.77 18.12 13.47
C GLU A 201 9.86 17.37 12.50
N ASN A 202 10.35 16.30 11.84
CA ASN A 202 9.52 15.46 11.00
C ASN A 202 8.38 14.80 11.80
N LEU A 203 8.63 14.38 13.04
CA LEU A 203 7.60 13.78 13.89
C LEU A 203 6.51 14.79 14.27
N VAL A 204 6.88 16.05 14.55
CA VAL A 204 5.93 17.14 14.79
C VAL A 204 5.06 17.36 13.55
N ASP A 205 5.70 17.47 12.36
CA ASP A 205 4.98 17.65 11.10
C ASP A 205 4.04 16.48 10.80
N ASN A 206 4.50 15.22 10.96
CA ASN A 206 3.67 14.06 10.72
C ASN A 206 2.37 14.09 11.53
N VAL A 207 2.45 14.44 12.84
CA VAL A 207 1.25 14.51 13.67
C VAL A 207 0.35 15.68 13.26
N ALA A 208 0.92 16.82 12.89
CA ALA A 208 0.17 17.97 12.38
C ALA A 208 -0.56 17.63 11.07
N ASP A 209 0.13 16.92 10.17
CA ASP A 209 -0.45 16.49 8.88
C ASP A 209 -1.56 15.46 9.06
N PHE A 210 -1.39 14.50 9.97
CA PHE A 210 -2.46 13.53 10.28
C PHE A 210 -3.67 14.22 10.90
N ASN A 211 -3.45 15.19 11.78
CA ASN A 211 -4.54 16.01 12.34
C ASN A 211 -5.26 16.77 11.22
N THR A 212 -4.53 17.42 10.34
CA THR A 212 -5.10 18.16 9.20
C THR A 212 -5.88 17.24 8.26
N ALA A 213 -5.30 16.12 7.87
CA ALA A 213 -5.97 15.14 7.02
C ALA A 213 -7.26 14.62 7.68
N ARG A 214 -7.20 14.26 8.98
CA ARG A 214 -8.36 13.78 9.73
C ARG A 214 -9.44 14.85 9.86
N ALA A 215 -9.07 16.11 10.15
CA ALA A 215 -10.02 17.22 10.24
C ALA A 215 -10.77 17.44 8.91
N LEU A 216 -10.11 17.27 7.78
CA LEU A 216 -10.67 17.37 6.44
C LEU A 216 -11.48 16.14 6.01
N GLY A 217 -11.66 15.13 6.88
CA GLY A 217 -12.43 13.92 6.60
C GLY A 217 -11.68 12.87 5.77
N HIS A 218 -10.36 12.95 5.70
CA HIS A 218 -9.55 11.85 5.21
C HIS A 218 -9.42 10.76 6.28
N GLU A 219 -9.17 9.54 5.82
CA GLU A 219 -9.01 8.39 6.71
C GLU A 219 -7.54 8.13 7.01
N ILE A 220 -7.23 7.91 8.30
CA ILE A 220 -5.94 7.42 8.77
C ILE A 220 -6.09 5.93 9.03
N GLY A 221 -5.44 5.11 8.22
CA GLY A 221 -5.45 3.65 8.33
C GLY A 221 -4.11 3.08 8.77
N SER A 222 -4.10 1.81 9.17
CA SER A 222 -2.88 1.13 9.60
C SER A 222 -2.11 0.53 8.43
N HIS A 223 -0.81 0.85 8.34
CA HIS A 223 0.16 0.07 7.56
C HIS A 223 1.07 -0.75 8.50
N TYR A 224 0.55 -1.03 9.69
CA TYR A 224 1.26 -1.66 10.80
C TYR A 224 2.51 -0.88 11.18
N VAL A 225 3.52 -1.48 11.85
CA VAL A 225 4.64 -0.67 12.36
C VAL A 225 5.83 -0.70 11.41
N SER A 226 6.37 -1.85 11.06
CA SER A 226 7.77 -1.97 10.63
C SER A 226 7.97 -2.52 9.22
N HIS A 227 6.92 -2.67 8.43
CA HIS A 227 6.98 -3.18 7.05
C HIS A 227 7.63 -4.57 6.93
N LEU A 228 7.30 -5.48 7.85
CA LEU A 228 7.75 -6.87 7.80
C LEU A 228 6.87 -7.66 6.82
N CYS A 229 7.39 -7.90 5.62
CA CYS A 229 6.64 -8.56 4.54
C CYS A 229 6.49 -10.07 4.77
N GLU A 230 7.37 -10.89 4.18
CA GLU A 230 7.28 -12.35 4.21
C GLU A 230 7.32 -12.94 5.63
N GLN A 231 8.00 -12.27 6.57
CA GLN A 231 8.05 -12.69 7.97
C GLN A 231 6.66 -12.74 8.60
N SER A 232 5.78 -11.84 8.21
CA SER A 232 4.42 -11.73 8.74
C SER A 232 3.48 -12.86 8.26
N ASP A 233 3.86 -13.63 7.25
CA ASP A 233 3.09 -14.80 6.80
C ASP A 233 3.04 -15.92 7.87
N ALA A 234 4.03 -15.94 8.77
CA ALA A 234 4.09 -16.89 9.88
C ALA A 234 3.42 -16.40 11.17
N TRP A 235 2.92 -15.16 11.21
CA TRP A 235 2.37 -14.59 12.44
C TRP A 235 1.02 -15.20 12.81
N SER A 236 0.86 -15.45 14.10
CA SER A 236 -0.43 -15.78 14.70
C SER A 236 -1.35 -14.57 14.81
N SER A 237 -2.63 -14.78 15.07
CA SER A 237 -3.58 -13.68 15.32
C SER A 237 -3.15 -12.82 16.53
N ALA A 238 -2.58 -13.43 17.57
CA ALA A 238 -2.08 -12.68 18.74
C ALA A 238 -0.89 -11.78 18.40
N GLU A 239 0.00 -12.20 17.50
CA GLU A 239 1.13 -11.40 17.03
C GLU A 239 0.65 -10.23 16.17
N TRP A 240 -0.35 -10.42 15.30
CA TRP A 240 -0.99 -9.35 14.55
C TRP A 240 -1.69 -8.34 15.49
N VAL A 241 -2.38 -8.81 16.55
CA VAL A 241 -2.97 -7.92 17.57
C VAL A 241 -1.88 -7.15 18.31
N SER A 242 -0.76 -7.79 18.65
CA SER A 242 0.38 -7.11 19.30
C SER A 242 0.98 -6.02 18.40
N GLU A 243 1.18 -6.32 17.13
CA GLU A 243 1.70 -5.38 16.14
C GLU A 243 0.77 -4.16 15.99
N GLN A 244 -0.54 -4.39 15.84
CA GLN A 244 -1.53 -3.33 15.74
C GLN A 244 -1.64 -2.51 17.05
N SER A 245 -1.54 -3.15 18.21
CA SER A 245 -1.60 -2.43 19.50
C SER A 245 -0.41 -1.48 19.69
N GLN A 246 0.78 -1.87 19.21
CA GLN A 246 1.96 -1.00 19.22
C GLN A 246 1.78 0.15 18.22
N TRP A 247 1.25 -0.12 17.03
CA TRP A 247 0.90 0.93 16.08
C TRP A 247 -0.07 1.95 16.70
N GLU A 248 -1.15 1.49 17.32
CA GLU A 248 -2.11 2.36 18.02
C GLU A 248 -1.42 3.20 19.13
N GLN A 249 -0.55 2.59 19.91
CA GLN A 249 0.21 3.30 20.96
C GLN A 249 1.06 4.43 20.36
N PHE A 250 1.74 4.18 19.25
CA PHE A 250 2.60 5.18 18.62
C PHE A 250 1.79 6.30 17.99
N MET A 251 0.67 5.98 17.37
CA MET A 251 -0.24 6.97 16.80
C MET A 251 -0.93 7.83 17.86
N LEU A 252 -1.41 7.24 18.94
CA LEU A 252 -2.23 7.94 19.96
C LEU A 252 -1.41 8.63 21.04
N ASN A 253 -0.15 8.25 21.24
CA ASN A 253 0.72 8.83 22.26
C ASN A 253 2.15 9.12 21.75
N PRO A 254 2.30 9.80 20.60
CA PRO A 254 3.62 10.07 20.05
C PRO A 254 4.51 10.90 20.97
N ALA A 255 3.94 11.86 21.70
CA ALA A 255 4.65 12.69 22.67
C ALA A 255 5.25 11.85 23.81
N GLY A 256 4.44 10.99 24.43
CA GLY A 256 4.87 10.15 25.56
C GLY A 256 5.90 9.11 25.17
N VAL A 257 5.71 8.46 24.01
CA VAL A 257 6.65 7.43 23.53
C VAL A 257 8.02 8.01 23.20
N ASN A 258 8.07 9.20 22.63
CA ASN A 258 9.32 9.86 22.24
C ASN A 258 9.91 10.76 23.33
N GLY A 259 9.15 11.12 24.36
CA GLY A 259 9.59 12.03 25.41
C GLY A 259 9.72 13.47 24.93
N LEU A 260 8.90 13.89 23.97
CA LEU A 260 8.85 15.24 23.42
C LEU A 260 7.57 15.94 23.86
N SER A 261 7.70 17.21 24.30
CA SER A 261 6.53 18.00 24.75
C SER A 261 5.92 18.90 23.68
N ASN A 262 6.59 19.07 22.55
CA ASN A 262 6.18 19.95 21.46
C ASN A 262 5.44 19.24 20.33
N ILE A 263 5.13 17.95 20.47
CA ILE A 263 4.32 17.23 19.49
C ILE A 263 2.85 17.64 19.64
N PRO A 264 2.15 17.99 18.55
CA PRO A 264 0.73 18.28 18.59
C PRO A 264 -0.07 17.12 19.17
N THR A 265 -1.12 17.40 19.91
CA THR A 265 -2.01 16.34 20.40
C THR A 265 -2.78 15.75 19.22
N PRO A 266 -2.77 14.40 19.03
CA PRO A 266 -3.61 13.76 18.03
C PRO A 266 -5.09 14.07 18.24
N ILE A 267 -5.79 14.47 17.20
CA ILE A 267 -7.26 14.71 17.23
C ILE A 267 -8.07 13.45 16.89
N TYR A 268 -7.41 12.42 16.40
CA TYR A 268 -7.99 11.11 16.13
C TYR A 268 -7.89 10.19 17.36
N THR A 269 -8.76 9.22 17.41
CA THR A 269 -8.88 8.25 18.50
C THR A 269 -8.83 6.82 17.93
N LYS A 270 -8.83 5.81 18.81
CA LYS A 270 -8.88 4.40 18.35
C LYS A 270 -10.10 4.11 17.49
N GLN A 271 -11.22 4.80 17.71
CA GLN A 271 -12.46 4.62 16.97
C GLN A 271 -12.38 5.13 15.52
N ASP A 272 -11.39 5.96 15.22
CA ASP A 272 -11.13 6.47 13.87
C ASP A 272 -10.25 5.52 13.03
N PHE A 273 -9.80 4.39 13.60
CA PHE A 273 -8.98 3.39 12.90
C PHE A 273 -9.85 2.24 12.42
N HIS A 274 -10.28 2.30 11.17
CA HIS A 274 -11.30 1.40 10.61
C HIS A 274 -10.74 0.19 9.87
N GLY A 275 -9.47 0.21 9.48
CA GLY A 275 -8.87 -0.87 8.71
C GLY A 275 -7.39 -0.64 8.41
N GLY A 276 -6.83 -1.54 7.61
CA GLY A 276 -5.42 -1.50 7.30
C GLY A 276 -5.05 -2.21 6.00
N ARG A 277 -3.81 -1.95 5.60
CA ARG A 277 -3.12 -2.68 4.55
C ARG A 277 -1.83 -3.25 5.10
N THR A 278 -1.64 -4.56 5.00
CA THR A 278 -0.38 -5.18 5.41
C THR A 278 0.74 -4.84 4.43
N PRO A 279 1.96 -4.63 4.91
CA PRO A 279 3.13 -4.51 4.06
C PRO A 279 3.21 -5.65 3.06
N CYS A 280 3.56 -5.33 1.81
CA CYS A 280 3.66 -6.29 0.70
C CYS A 280 2.40 -7.14 0.46
N LEU A 281 1.24 -6.76 1.01
CA LEU A 281 0.00 -7.54 1.04
C LEU A 281 0.15 -8.91 1.74
N SER A 282 1.19 -9.09 2.55
CA SER A 282 1.55 -10.34 3.23
C SER A 282 0.60 -10.69 4.38
N GLY A 283 0.81 -11.85 4.97
CA GLY A 283 0.07 -12.36 6.12
C GLY A 283 -0.91 -13.49 5.78
N ASN A 284 -0.96 -14.50 6.67
CA ASN A 284 -1.95 -15.55 6.61
C ASN A 284 -3.35 -14.96 6.85
N LYS A 285 -4.15 -14.86 5.81
CA LYS A 285 -5.42 -14.12 5.83
C LYS A 285 -6.41 -14.56 6.91
N PRO A 286 -6.67 -15.86 7.16
CA PRO A 286 -7.50 -16.28 8.29
C PRO A 286 -7.04 -15.73 9.65
N LEU A 287 -5.74 -15.81 9.94
CA LEU A 287 -5.16 -15.34 11.21
C LEU A 287 -5.15 -13.81 11.31
N LEU A 288 -4.85 -13.14 10.18
CA LEU A 288 -4.92 -11.69 10.07
C LEU A 288 -6.36 -11.17 10.30
N TYR A 289 -7.36 -11.80 9.67
CA TYR A 289 -8.76 -11.38 9.83
C TYR A 289 -9.28 -11.59 11.24
N ASP A 290 -8.86 -12.67 11.91
CA ASP A 290 -9.19 -12.86 13.31
C ASP A 290 -8.59 -11.74 14.19
N ALA A 291 -7.36 -11.31 13.92
CA ALA A 291 -6.75 -10.19 14.61
C ALA A 291 -7.45 -8.85 14.29
N MET A 292 -7.73 -8.58 13.01
CA MET A 292 -8.43 -7.36 12.58
C MET A 292 -9.78 -7.20 13.27
N LYS A 293 -10.55 -8.29 13.38
CA LYS A 293 -11.81 -8.27 14.13
C LYS A 293 -11.62 -7.98 15.62
N GLN A 294 -10.59 -8.55 16.24
CA GLN A 294 -10.29 -8.31 17.66
C GLN A 294 -9.94 -6.86 17.96
N VAL A 295 -9.28 -6.18 17.02
CA VAL A 295 -8.93 -4.75 17.17
C VAL A 295 -10.04 -3.81 16.71
N GLY A 296 -11.14 -4.34 16.13
CA GLY A 296 -12.31 -3.57 15.73
C GLY A 296 -12.27 -3.05 14.29
N PHE A 297 -11.40 -3.59 13.44
CA PHE A 297 -11.37 -3.20 12.02
C PHE A 297 -12.61 -3.69 11.27
N GLU A 298 -13.02 -2.93 10.27
CA GLU A 298 -14.18 -3.17 9.42
C GLU A 298 -13.80 -3.68 8.03
N TYR A 299 -12.56 -3.44 7.61
CA TYR A 299 -12.07 -3.86 6.30
C TYR A 299 -10.58 -4.28 6.32
N ASP A 300 -10.22 -5.06 5.30
CA ASP A 300 -8.85 -5.37 4.88
C ASP A 300 -8.60 -4.85 3.45
N ALA A 301 -7.48 -4.14 3.23
CA ALA A 301 -7.05 -3.66 1.93
C ALA A 301 -5.77 -4.37 1.42
N SER A 302 -5.50 -5.60 1.92
CA SER A 302 -4.24 -6.32 1.73
C SER A 302 -4.32 -7.46 0.72
N GLN A 303 -5.11 -7.32 -0.34
CA GLN A 303 -5.21 -8.38 -1.36
C GLN A 303 -5.01 -7.85 -2.77
N ALA A 304 -4.52 -8.74 -3.64
CA ALA A 304 -4.57 -8.56 -5.08
C ALA A 304 -5.90 -9.12 -5.63
N GLY A 305 -6.47 -8.47 -6.63
CA GLY A 305 -7.73 -8.86 -7.23
C GLY A 305 -7.76 -8.67 -8.75
N ILE A 306 -8.93 -8.87 -9.31
CA ILE A 306 -9.17 -8.68 -10.74
C ILE A 306 -10.01 -7.41 -10.97
N LEU A 307 -9.76 -6.73 -12.08
CA LEU A 307 -10.53 -5.56 -12.46
C LEU A 307 -12.01 -5.94 -12.70
N GLY A 308 -12.91 -5.18 -12.11
CA GLY A 308 -14.36 -5.43 -12.25
C GLY A 308 -14.95 -6.35 -11.18
N ALA A 309 -14.15 -6.87 -10.25
CA ALA A 309 -14.69 -7.57 -9.09
C ALA A 309 -15.23 -6.58 -8.05
N TRP A 310 -16.48 -6.74 -7.64
CA TRP A 310 -17.04 -6.00 -6.52
C TRP A 310 -16.49 -6.53 -5.19
N PRO A 311 -16.24 -5.66 -4.19
CA PRO A 311 -15.82 -6.09 -2.86
C PRO A 311 -16.80 -7.08 -2.23
N THR A 312 -16.26 -8.00 -1.44
CA THR A 312 -17.04 -8.98 -0.69
C THR A 312 -16.59 -9.04 0.76
N LYS A 313 -17.44 -9.44 1.68
CA LYS A 313 -17.03 -9.70 3.07
C LYS A 313 -16.40 -11.08 3.19
N GLN A 314 -15.24 -11.12 3.85
CA GLN A 314 -14.54 -12.33 4.25
C GLN A 314 -14.41 -12.33 5.78
N GLN A 315 -14.91 -13.34 6.45
CA GLN A 315 -14.99 -13.40 7.92
C GLN A 315 -15.62 -12.15 8.59
N GLY A 316 -16.53 -11.47 7.88
CA GLY A 316 -17.21 -10.26 8.37
C GLY A 316 -16.52 -8.93 8.00
N LEU A 317 -15.29 -8.94 7.51
CA LEU A 317 -14.55 -7.76 7.04
C LEU A 317 -14.80 -7.53 5.55
N TRP A 318 -14.99 -6.28 5.14
CA TRP A 318 -14.92 -5.94 3.73
C TRP A 318 -13.52 -6.19 3.19
N ASN A 319 -13.42 -6.82 2.03
CA ASN A 319 -12.15 -7.07 1.36
C ASN A 319 -12.02 -6.15 0.14
N PHE A 320 -11.03 -5.26 0.19
CA PHE A 320 -10.74 -4.27 -0.84
C PHE A 320 -9.43 -4.63 -1.55
N ALA A 321 -9.55 -5.41 -2.61
CA ALA A 321 -8.39 -5.88 -3.35
C ALA A 321 -7.89 -4.85 -4.37
N LEU A 322 -6.57 -4.71 -4.50
CA LEU A 322 -5.92 -3.96 -5.57
C LEU A 322 -6.08 -4.72 -6.88
N PRO A 323 -6.73 -4.15 -7.90
CA PRO A 323 -6.97 -4.86 -9.15
C PRO A 323 -5.71 -4.98 -10.01
N SER A 324 -5.60 -6.08 -10.74
CA SER A 324 -4.69 -6.21 -11.86
C SER A 324 -5.30 -5.50 -13.08
N ILE A 325 -4.53 -4.62 -13.71
CA ILE A 325 -4.95 -3.80 -14.86
C ILE A 325 -4.01 -3.96 -16.04
N LYS A 326 -4.50 -3.71 -17.25
CA LYS A 326 -3.70 -3.70 -18.47
C LYS A 326 -2.69 -2.54 -18.43
N ARG A 327 -1.40 -2.86 -18.51
CA ARG A 327 -0.35 -1.86 -18.64
C ARG A 327 -0.20 -1.46 -20.11
N VAL A 328 -0.36 -0.17 -20.40
CA VAL A 328 -0.15 0.39 -21.74
C VAL A 328 1.30 0.14 -22.19
N GLY A 329 1.48 -0.22 -23.44
CA GLY A 329 2.80 -0.56 -24.00
C GLY A 329 3.34 -1.93 -23.59
N SER A 330 2.55 -2.77 -22.87
CA SER A 330 2.96 -4.09 -22.41
C SER A 330 1.93 -5.17 -22.75
N LYS A 331 2.40 -6.40 -22.92
CA LYS A 331 1.53 -7.58 -22.99
C LYS A 331 1.12 -8.12 -21.62
N TYR A 332 1.76 -7.64 -20.56
CA TYR A 332 1.50 -8.09 -19.20
C TYR A 332 0.63 -7.08 -18.45
N ASP A 333 -0.20 -7.61 -17.57
CA ASP A 333 -0.95 -6.82 -16.61
C ASP A 333 -0.04 -6.41 -15.44
N THR A 334 -0.45 -5.38 -14.71
CA THR A 334 0.22 -4.93 -13.49
C THR A 334 -0.83 -4.62 -12.42
N MET A 335 -0.46 -4.68 -11.16
CA MET A 335 -1.32 -4.21 -10.08
C MET A 335 -1.51 -2.69 -10.18
N ALA A 336 -2.68 -2.19 -9.82
CA ALA A 336 -2.99 -0.76 -9.79
C ALA A 336 -2.30 -0.07 -8.59
N MET A 337 -0.96 -0.10 -8.59
CA MET A 337 -0.10 0.47 -7.56
C MET A 337 1.18 1.01 -8.20
N ASP A 338 1.61 2.19 -7.80
CA ASP A 338 2.77 2.90 -8.35
C ASP A 338 4.06 2.07 -8.30
N TYR A 339 4.33 1.36 -7.18
CA TYR A 339 5.49 0.48 -7.04
C TYR A 339 5.54 -0.60 -8.12
N ASN A 340 4.40 -1.18 -8.49
CA ASN A 340 4.33 -2.20 -9.53
C ASN A 340 4.64 -1.61 -10.91
N PHE A 341 4.28 -0.36 -11.18
CA PHE A 341 4.72 0.35 -12.38
C PHE A 341 6.22 0.62 -12.35
N TYR A 342 6.75 1.12 -11.22
CA TYR A 342 8.17 1.39 -11.04
C TYR A 342 9.04 0.14 -11.31
N VAL A 343 8.70 -0.99 -10.70
CA VAL A 343 9.43 -2.26 -10.91
C VAL A 343 9.37 -2.73 -12.36
N ASN A 344 8.25 -2.52 -13.03
CA ASN A 344 8.07 -2.93 -14.42
C ASN A 344 8.73 -1.99 -15.45
N HIS A 345 8.82 -0.69 -15.15
CA HIS A 345 9.48 0.29 -16.03
C HIS A 345 10.99 0.33 -15.83
N GLY A 346 11.44 0.03 -14.59
CA GLY A 346 12.81 0.27 -14.16
C GLY A 346 13.09 1.75 -13.88
N GLN A 347 14.36 2.11 -13.77
CA GLN A 347 14.78 3.47 -13.46
C GLN A 347 14.83 4.32 -14.74
N ALA A 348 14.25 5.53 -14.69
CA ALA A 348 14.34 6.50 -15.78
C ALA A 348 15.70 7.20 -15.75
N GLU A 349 16.43 7.11 -16.84
CA GLU A 349 17.73 7.79 -16.99
C GLU A 349 17.56 9.27 -17.38
N THR A 350 16.49 9.59 -18.10
CA THR A 350 16.20 10.92 -18.62
C THR A 350 14.82 11.41 -18.21
N GLN A 351 14.59 12.73 -18.30
CA GLN A 351 13.26 13.32 -18.09
C GLN A 351 12.26 12.78 -19.12
N ALA A 352 12.63 12.63 -20.37
CA ALA A 352 11.76 12.12 -21.43
C ALA A 352 11.26 10.69 -21.13
N GLN A 353 12.10 9.83 -20.53
CA GLN A 353 11.67 8.51 -20.07
C GLN A 353 10.70 8.60 -18.88
N ALA A 354 10.96 9.49 -17.94
CA ALA A 354 10.04 9.73 -16.82
C ALA A 354 8.68 10.22 -17.32
N ASP A 355 8.65 11.12 -18.29
CA ASP A 355 7.42 11.63 -18.91
C ASP A 355 6.66 10.51 -19.68
N GLU A 356 7.37 9.60 -20.33
CA GLU A 356 6.78 8.40 -20.96
C GLU A 356 6.17 7.46 -19.91
N PHE A 357 6.86 7.25 -18.78
CA PHE A 357 6.36 6.42 -17.69
C PHE A 357 5.13 7.05 -17.02
N GLU A 358 5.12 8.37 -16.83
CA GLU A 358 3.93 9.11 -16.40
C GLU A 358 2.77 8.87 -17.37
N GLN A 359 2.98 9.12 -18.66
CA GLN A 359 1.93 9.03 -19.67
C GLN A 359 1.36 7.62 -19.78
N THR A 360 2.21 6.58 -19.81
CA THR A 360 1.75 5.18 -19.89
C THR A 360 1.03 4.72 -18.63
N THR A 361 1.46 5.18 -17.46
CA THR A 361 0.79 4.90 -16.17
C THR A 361 -0.59 5.57 -16.12
N TYR A 362 -0.67 6.86 -16.43
CA TYR A 362 -1.93 7.59 -16.53
C TYR A 362 -2.92 6.91 -17.48
N GLN A 363 -2.47 6.55 -18.69
CA GLN A 363 -3.33 5.86 -19.66
C GLN A 363 -3.80 4.50 -19.15
N SER A 364 -2.94 3.76 -18.44
CA SER A 364 -3.30 2.46 -17.84
C SER A 364 -4.41 2.62 -16.80
N TYR A 365 -4.29 3.60 -15.91
CA TYR A 365 -5.31 3.93 -14.91
C TYR A 365 -6.61 4.37 -15.59
N MET A 366 -6.54 5.30 -16.53
CA MET A 366 -7.74 5.81 -17.21
C MET A 366 -8.46 4.75 -18.04
N ASN A 367 -7.72 3.84 -18.69
CA ASN A 367 -8.32 2.73 -19.43
C ASN A 367 -9.07 1.78 -18.48
N ALA A 368 -8.50 1.47 -17.32
CA ALA A 368 -9.16 0.64 -16.30
C ALA A 368 -10.43 1.33 -15.77
N ILE A 369 -10.35 2.60 -15.37
CA ILE A 369 -11.49 3.39 -14.89
C ILE A 369 -12.58 3.48 -15.97
N ASN A 370 -12.21 3.77 -17.22
CA ASN A 370 -13.16 3.86 -18.34
C ASN A 370 -13.87 2.52 -18.61
N SER A 371 -13.14 1.41 -18.47
CA SER A 371 -13.71 0.06 -18.60
C SER A 371 -14.77 -0.20 -17.52
N LEU A 372 -14.47 0.13 -16.26
CA LEU A 372 -15.41 0.00 -15.14
C LEU A 372 -16.61 0.94 -15.30
N TYR A 373 -16.37 2.20 -15.64
CA TYR A 373 -17.40 3.22 -15.79
C TYR A 373 -18.45 2.85 -16.85
N ARG A 374 -18.04 2.15 -17.90
CA ARG A 374 -18.93 1.62 -18.96
C ARG A 374 -19.39 0.19 -18.70
N GLY A 375 -18.76 -0.49 -17.76
CA GLY A 375 -19.01 -1.88 -17.37
C GLY A 375 -19.97 -1.99 -16.21
N ASN A 376 -19.56 -2.76 -15.21
CA ASN A 376 -20.36 -3.05 -14.01
C ASN A 376 -20.20 -2.04 -12.87
N ARG A 377 -19.41 -0.97 -13.07
CA ARG A 377 -19.15 0.07 -12.06
C ARG A 377 -18.54 -0.46 -10.75
N ALA A 378 -17.83 -1.60 -10.78
CA ALA A 378 -17.08 -2.03 -9.60
C ALA A 378 -16.12 -0.92 -9.14
N PRO A 379 -15.89 -0.75 -7.84
CA PRO A 379 -14.96 0.25 -7.33
C PRO A 379 -13.57 0.08 -7.94
N TYR A 380 -12.96 1.18 -8.41
CA TYR A 380 -11.56 1.21 -8.80
C TYR A 380 -10.71 1.55 -7.58
N ILE A 381 -9.83 0.64 -7.20
CA ILE A 381 -8.95 0.79 -6.04
C ILE A 381 -7.52 0.93 -6.54
N THR A 382 -6.80 1.94 -6.04
CA THR A 382 -5.38 2.14 -6.37
C THR A 382 -4.58 2.47 -5.13
N GLY A 383 -3.35 1.95 -5.07
CA GLY A 383 -2.37 2.24 -4.04
C GLY A 383 -1.22 3.06 -4.59
N SER A 384 -0.66 3.90 -3.75
CA SER A 384 0.52 4.70 -4.04
C SER A 384 1.39 4.84 -2.81
N HIS A 385 2.60 5.32 -2.98
CA HIS A 385 3.53 5.64 -1.90
C HIS A 385 3.88 7.12 -1.95
N PHE A 386 4.35 7.66 -0.82
CA PHE A 386 4.96 8.98 -0.80
C PHE A 386 6.39 8.89 -1.32
N ALA A 387 6.54 8.56 -2.61
CA ALA A 387 7.83 8.30 -3.23
C ALA A 387 7.97 9.01 -4.58
N ASN A 388 9.09 9.73 -4.74
CA ASN A 388 9.39 10.49 -5.96
C ASN A 388 10.06 9.61 -7.03
N TRP A 389 9.66 8.34 -7.16
CA TRP A 389 10.24 7.43 -8.15
C TRP A 389 10.11 7.96 -9.56
N ASN A 390 11.18 7.80 -10.32
CA ASN A 390 11.26 8.27 -11.69
C ASN A 390 10.82 9.73 -11.83
N LYS A 391 11.40 10.59 -10.99
CA LYS A 391 11.16 12.05 -11.01
C LYS A 391 9.66 12.41 -10.80
N GLY A 392 8.96 11.63 -10.02
CA GLY A 392 7.55 11.84 -9.70
C GLY A 392 6.56 11.36 -10.75
N ALA A 393 7.00 10.61 -11.77
CA ALA A 393 6.15 10.14 -12.86
C ALA A 393 4.83 9.49 -12.40
N TYR A 394 4.89 8.65 -11.36
CA TYR A 394 3.70 7.92 -10.88
C TYR A 394 2.77 8.80 -10.05
N MET A 395 3.31 9.72 -9.25
CA MET A 395 2.50 10.72 -8.53
C MET A 395 1.80 11.65 -9.51
N ASN A 396 2.50 12.12 -10.54
CA ASN A 396 1.92 12.95 -11.58
C ASN A 396 0.82 12.21 -12.35
N ALA A 397 1.05 10.94 -12.69
CA ALA A 397 0.05 10.09 -13.35
C ALA A 397 -1.20 9.92 -12.49
N LEU A 398 -1.05 9.69 -11.18
CA LEU A 398 -2.18 9.56 -10.26
C LEU A 398 -2.94 10.89 -10.14
N GLU A 399 -2.24 12.02 -9.94
CA GLU A 399 -2.88 13.33 -9.86
C GLU A 399 -3.70 13.64 -11.10
N ARG A 400 -3.14 13.47 -12.31
CA ARG A 400 -3.87 13.63 -13.57
C ARG A 400 -5.09 12.71 -13.64
N THR A 401 -4.93 11.45 -13.21
CA THR A 401 -6.04 10.49 -13.17
C THR A 401 -7.18 10.98 -12.28
N LEU A 402 -6.86 11.46 -11.08
CA LEU A 402 -7.86 11.97 -10.14
C LEU A 402 -8.56 13.22 -10.67
N ARG A 403 -7.80 14.17 -11.25
CA ARG A 403 -8.35 15.39 -11.84
C ARG A 403 -9.33 15.09 -12.99
N ASP A 404 -9.01 14.10 -13.82
CA ASP A 404 -9.86 13.73 -14.96
C ASP A 404 -11.02 12.81 -14.61
N ALA A 405 -10.88 12.00 -13.57
CA ALA A 405 -11.87 10.99 -13.24
C ALA A 405 -12.84 11.44 -12.14
N CYS A 406 -12.36 12.11 -11.07
CA CYS A 406 -13.22 12.52 -9.94
C CYS A 406 -14.20 13.65 -10.29
N THR A 407 -13.94 14.39 -11.37
CA THR A 407 -14.81 15.46 -11.86
C THR A 407 -15.93 14.98 -12.79
N ARG A 408 -15.96 13.68 -13.11
CA ARG A 408 -16.99 13.11 -14.00
C ARG A 408 -18.32 12.95 -13.26
N PRO A 409 -19.45 13.14 -13.96
CA PRO A 409 -20.74 12.79 -13.40
C PRO A 409 -20.77 11.34 -12.91
N GLU A 410 -21.44 11.08 -11.79
CA GLU A 410 -21.59 9.73 -11.21
C GLU A 410 -20.27 9.08 -10.74
N THR A 411 -19.16 9.82 -10.66
CA THR A 411 -17.90 9.34 -10.09
C THR A 411 -17.70 9.93 -8.69
N ALA A 412 -17.55 9.04 -7.70
CA ALA A 412 -17.33 9.40 -6.30
C ALA A 412 -15.94 8.97 -5.86
N CYS A 413 -15.05 9.93 -5.58
CA CYS A 413 -13.70 9.68 -5.09
C CYS A 413 -13.72 9.71 -3.55
N VAL A 414 -13.63 8.54 -2.94
CA VAL A 414 -13.83 8.33 -1.51
C VAL A 414 -12.69 7.52 -0.89
N ASN A 415 -12.58 7.54 0.43
CA ASN A 415 -11.71 6.66 1.20
C ASN A 415 -12.36 5.28 1.42
N PHE A 416 -11.61 4.34 2.02
CA PHE A 416 -12.10 2.97 2.21
C PHE A 416 -13.28 2.89 3.16
N ILE A 417 -13.27 3.62 4.28
CA ILE A 417 -14.38 3.54 5.24
C ILE A 417 -15.68 4.08 4.66
N THR A 418 -15.63 5.16 3.88
CA THR A 418 -16.81 5.66 3.17
C THR A 418 -17.39 4.61 2.22
N LEU A 419 -16.53 3.92 1.45
CA LEU A 419 -16.98 2.83 0.58
C LEU A 419 -17.56 1.66 1.39
N ALA A 420 -16.92 1.26 2.50
CA ALA A 420 -17.39 0.19 3.37
C ALA A 420 -18.79 0.48 3.92
N ARG A 421 -19.02 1.69 4.44
CA ARG A 421 -20.33 2.14 4.97
C ARG A 421 -21.39 2.17 3.88
N TRP A 422 -21.05 2.71 2.71
CA TRP A 422 -21.97 2.72 1.58
C TRP A 422 -22.36 1.29 1.14
N LEU A 423 -21.40 0.36 1.12
CA LEU A 423 -21.68 -1.04 0.79
C LEU A 423 -22.54 -1.74 1.84
N ASP A 424 -22.40 -1.41 3.12
CA ASP A 424 -23.23 -1.96 4.21
C ASP A 424 -24.70 -1.51 4.12
N GLU A 425 -24.97 -0.36 3.51
CA GLU A 425 -26.32 0.11 3.23
C GLU A 425 -27.01 -0.65 2.08
N GLN A 426 -26.24 -1.41 1.29
CA GLN A 426 -26.79 -2.10 0.13
C GLN A 426 -27.26 -3.50 0.47
N THR A 427 -28.39 -3.93 -0.13
CA THR A 427 -28.83 -5.32 0.02
C THR A 427 -27.93 -6.27 -0.80
N PRO A 428 -27.76 -7.53 -0.35
CA PRO A 428 -27.03 -8.55 -1.14
C PRO A 428 -27.60 -8.73 -2.56
N ALA A 429 -28.90 -8.60 -2.73
CA ALA A 429 -29.56 -8.68 -4.03
C ALA A 429 -29.15 -7.52 -4.94
N GLN A 430 -29.04 -6.30 -4.39
CA GLN A 430 -28.61 -5.12 -5.12
C GLN A 430 -27.15 -5.23 -5.54
N LEU A 431 -26.26 -5.63 -4.64
CA LEU A 431 -24.84 -5.85 -4.96
C LEU A 431 -24.67 -6.93 -6.03
N LYS A 432 -25.42 -8.04 -5.94
CA LYS A 432 -25.41 -9.08 -6.97
C LYS A 432 -25.88 -8.57 -8.33
N LYS A 433 -26.93 -7.74 -8.36
CA LYS A 433 -27.45 -7.10 -9.58
C LYS A 433 -26.39 -6.21 -10.22
N TRP A 434 -25.70 -5.39 -9.42
CA TRP A 434 -24.66 -4.48 -9.93
C TRP A 434 -23.43 -5.23 -10.42
N ASN A 435 -22.98 -6.25 -9.68
CA ASN A 435 -21.84 -7.06 -10.10
C ASN A 435 -22.05 -7.74 -11.46
N ALA A 436 -23.29 -8.19 -11.73
CA ALA A 436 -23.67 -8.80 -13.01
C ALA A 436 -24.05 -7.79 -14.10
N GLY A 437 -24.21 -6.51 -13.75
CA GLY A 437 -24.72 -5.48 -14.64
C GLY A 437 -23.68 -4.94 -15.62
N THR A 438 -24.17 -4.26 -16.65
CA THR A 438 -23.39 -3.41 -17.56
C THR A 438 -24.14 -2.10 -17.73
N PHE A 439 -23.53 -1.01 -17.29
CA PHE A 439 -24.16 0.29 -17.22
C PHE A 439 -23.59 1.24 -18.26
N LYS A 440 -23.88 0.98 -19.54
CA LYS A 440 -23.50 1.88 -20.64
C LYS A 440 -24.14 3.25 -20.44
N GLN A 441 -23.41 4.31 -20.72
CA GLN A 441 -24.00 5.63 -20.88
C GLN A 441 -24.94 5.60 -22.09
N SER A 442 -26.12 6.14 -21.91
CA SER A 442 -27.04 6.48 -23.01
C SER A 442 -26.48 7.63 -23.82
#